data_9a8edefbd0d0e37d2c639d9348da5421
#
_entry.id   9a8edefbd0d0e37d2c639d9348da5421
#
_cell.length_a   1.000
_cell.length_b   1.000
_cell.length_c   1.000
_cell.angle_alpha   90.00
_cell.angle_beta   90.00
_cell.angle_gamma   90.00
#
_symmetry.space_group_name_H-M   'P 1'
#
loop_
_entity.id
_entity.type
_entity.pdbx_description
1 polymer ?
#
loop_
_entity_poly.entity_id
_entity_poly.type
_entity_poly.pdbx_seq_one_letter_code
_entity_poly.pdbx_strand_id
1 'polypeptide(L)'
;MEKMVHVMKKKLRNFRDIVLCPYEDEQLAAWIKLVFGMIWAISIPNGLIYGASMEYQIALMVMVGVLALDMWIERKHRSMWLDTVVFMLLCLPVFFVYYHALIGSFSVMFLLIYACGIVFVLGIGRSIVINLAYLLAIFIGFRWNADSPVRELYGENIALRFPYLFVCMVLMAYSLMYTIQRYWMNKRRRTQILERRIADERQQLDTISVKVMDSMVHALGTKIPGEEEHYLGVAEFAREIALREGMDEQQCADAYSAGLL
;
A
#
# COMPACT_ATOMS: atom_id res chain seq x y z
N MET A 1 13.97 35.30 4.93
CA MET A 1 12.97 34.67 5.82
C MET A 1 11.88 33.99 5.02
N GLU A 2 11.23 34.65 4.06
CA GLU A 2 10.12 34.06 3.24
C GLU A 2 10.47 32.79 2.46
N LYS A 3 11.64 32.73 1.81
CA LYS A 3 12.09 31.51 1.09
C LYS A 3 12.22 30.29 2.02
N MET A 4 12.69 30.50 3.25
CA MET A 4 12.84 29.42 4.23
C MET A 4 11.50 28.91 4.73
N VAL A 5 10.53 29.80 4.97
CA VAL A 5 9.16 29.49 5.34
C VAL A 5 8.44 28.74 4.22
N HIS A 6 8.65 29.13 2.96
CA HIS A 6 8.07 28.44 1.80
C HIS A 6 8.62 27.02 1.64
N VAL A 7 9.94 26.84 1.79
CA VAL A 7 10.58 25.52 1.75
C VAL A 7 10.08 24.64 2.89
N MET A 8 9.92 25.19 4.09
CA MET A 8 9.43 24.46 5.26
C MET A 8 7.96 24.04 5.09
N LYS A 9 7.08 24.95 4.60
CA LYS A 9 5.69 24.61 4.26
C LYS A 9 5.59 23.53 3.19
N LYS A 10 6.44 23.56 2.16
CA LYS A 10 6.52 22.53 1.12
C LYS A 10 6.97 21.18 1.68
N LYS A 11 7.96 21.15 2.57
CA LYS A 11 8.42 19.92 3.26
C LYS A 11 7.34 19.35 4.18
N LEU A 12 6.63 20.20 4.95
CA LEU A 12 5.54 19.78 5.82
C LEU A 12 4.36 19.19 5.01
N ARG A 13 4.00 19.83 3.90
CA ARG A 13 2.94 19.32 3.00
C ARG A 13 3.34 17.97 2.42
N ASN A 14 4.56 17.84 1.91
CA ASN A 14 5.06 16.56 1.42
C ASN A 14 5.07 15.46 2.51
N PHE A 15 5.46 15.81 3.74
CA PHE A 15 5.42 14.89 4.87
C PHE A 15 3.99 14.45 5.18
N ARG A 16 3.07 15.41 5.27
CA ARG A 16 1.64 15.12 5.50
C ARG A 16 1.08 14.22 4.40
N ASP A 17 1.40 14.51 3.13
CA ASP A 17 0.91 13.75 1.98
C ASP A 17 1.47 12.31 1.98
N ILE A 18 2.69 12.10 2.49
CA ILE A 18 3.28 10.76 2.66
C ILE A 18 2.58 10.01 3.80
N VAL A 19 2.36 10.65 4.95
CA VAL A 19 1.75 10.03 6.14
C VAL A 19 0.28 9.69 5.92
N LEU A 20 -0.46 10.56 5.19
CA LEU A 20 -1.88 10.37 4.89
C LEU A 20 -2.13 9.55 3.61
N CYS A 21 -1.09 9.31 2.81
CA CYS A 21 -1.23 8.47 1.63
C CYS A 21 -1.66 7.06 2.07
N PRO A 22 -2.79 6.55 1.58
CA PRO A 22 -3.17 5.17 1.86
C PRO A 22 -2.06 4.25 1.36
N TYR A 23 -1.60 3.38 2.24
CA TYR A 23 -0.65 2.35 1.89
C TYR A 23 -1.35 1.31 1.03
N GLU A 24 -1.00 1.26 -0.24
CA GLU A 24 -1.64 0.40 -1.24
C GLU A 24 -0.75 -0.77 -1.69
N ASP A 25 0.36 -1.04 -0.99
CA ASP A 25 1.16 -2.22 -1.30
C ASP A 25 0.51 -3.47 -0.72
N GLU A 26 -0.43 -3.99 -1.53
CA GLU A 26 -1.24 -5.16 -1.20
C GLU A 26 -0.39 -6.38 -0.90
N GLN A 27 0.67 -6.55 -1.67
CA GLN A 27 1.53 -7.73 -1.54
C GLN A 27 2.29 -7.69 -0.22
N LEU A 28 2.85 -6.56 0.16
CA LEU A 28 3.61 -6.45 1.41
C LEU A 28 2.70 -6.65 2.63
N ALA A 29 1.51 -6.04 2.64
CA ALA A 29 0.54 -6.23 3.72
C ALA A 29 0.12 -7.70 3.86
N ALA A 30 -0.19 -8.36 2.73
CA ALA A 30 -0.56 -9.78 2.71
C ALA A 30 0.60 -10.68 3.19
N TRP A 31 1.84 -10.41 2.77
CA TRP A 31 3.01 -11.14 3.25
C TRP A 31 3.23 -10.98 4.75
N ILE A 32 3.07 -9.79 5.29
CA ILE A 32 3.22 -9.54 6.73
C ILE A 32 2.14 -10.25 7.53
N LYS A 33 0.88 -10.21 7.08
CA LYS A 33 -0.23 -10.96 7.69
C LYS A 33 0.06 -12.47 7.70
N LEU A 34 0.57 -12.99 6.58
CA LEU A 34 0.95 -14.39 6.45
C LEU A 34 2.09 -14.75 7.43
N VAL A 35 3.11 -13.89 7.55
CA VAL A 35 4.23 -14.10 8.50
C VAL A 35 3.71 -14.09 9.93
N PHE A 36 2.84 -13.17 10.32
CA PHE A 36 2.22 -13.18 11.65
C PHE A 36 1.41 -14.45 11.90
N GLY A 37 0.59 -14.85 10.93
CA GLY A 37 -0.19 -16.08 11.01
C GLY A 37 0.70 -17.31 11.19
N MET A 38 1.82 -17.40 10.46
CA MET A 38 2.78 -18.50 10.61
C MET A 38 3.48 -18.49 11.96
N ILE A 39 3.95 -17.33 12.44
CA ILE A 39 4.62 -17.22 13.76
C ILE A 39 3.66 -17.68 14.86
N TRP A 40 2.42 -17.24 14.83
CA TRP A 40 1.42 -17.63 15.83
C TRP A 40 1.00 -19.09 15.70
N ALA A 41 0.84 -19.61 14.48
CA ALA A 41 0.50 -21.00 14.23
C ALA A 41 1.61 -21.96 14.73
N ILE A 42 2.89 -21.61 14.51
CA ILE A 42 4.03 -22.39 15.01
C ILE A 42 4.13 -22.29 16.54
N SER A 43 3.70 -21.19 17.12
CA SER A 43 3.72 -21.02 18.59
C SER A 43 2.71 -21.91 19.31
N ILE A 44 1.64 -22.37 18.66
CA ILE A 44 0.64 -23.28 19.24
C ILE A 44 1.26 -24.64 19.62
N PRO A 45 1.84 -25.42 18.70
CA PRO A 45 2.46 -26.71 19.05
C PRO A 45 3.65 -26.54 20.00
N ASN A 46 4.41 -25.46 19.86
CA ASN A 46 5.49 -25.14 20.77
C ASN A 46 5.00 -24.92 22.22
N GLY A 47 3.90 -24.19 22.38
CA GLY A 47 3.27 -24.00 23.67
C GLY A 47 2.76 -25.31 24.30
N LEU A 48 2.25 -26.24 23.48
CA LEU A 48 1.83 -27.57 23.95
C LEU A 48 3.01 -28.41 24.48
N ILE A 49 4.14 -28.37 23.76
CA ILE A 49 5.36 -29.13 24.15
C ILE A 49 5.97 -28.61 25.43
N TYR A 50 5.99 -27.28 25.59
CA TYR A 50 6.61 -26.64 26.76
C TYR A 50 5.64 -26.37 27.93
N GLY A 51 4.39 -26.87 27.88
CA GLY A 51 3.43 -26.77 28.96
C GLY A 51 2.92 -25.35 29.22
N ALA A 52 2.79 -24.53 28.13
CA ALA A 52 2.20 -23.21 28.25
C ALA A 52 0.74 -23.27 28.72
N SER A 53 0.28 -22.22 29.39
CA SER A 53 -1.07 -22.16 29.95
C SER A 53 -2.14 -22.31 28.87
N MET A 54 -3.29 -22.92 29.20
CA MET A 54 -4.44 -23.06 28.29
C MET A 54 -4.90 -21.70 27.78
N GLU A 55 -4.87 -20.67 28.58
CA GLU A 55 -5.26 -19.31 28.24
C GLU A 55 -4.39 -18.73 27.12
N TYR A 56 -3.07 -18.98 27.16
CA TYR A 56 -2.16 -18.60 26.09
C TYR A 56 -2.49 -19.29 24.77
N GLN A 57 -2.78 -20.59 24.82
CA GLN A 57 -3.10 -21.36 23.62
C GLN A 57 -4.43 -20.90 23.00
N ILE A 58 -5.45 -20.61 23.83
CA ILE A 58 -6.71 -20.05 23.37
C ILE A 58 -6.48 -18.67 22.71
N ALA A 59 -5.68 -17.81 23.34
CA ALA A 59 -5.35 -16.51 22.76
C ALA A 59 -4.67 -16.64 21.38
N LEU A 60 -3.72 -17.57 21.23
CA LEU A 60 -3.07 -17.83 19.94
C LEU A 60 -4.04 -18.36 18.89
N MET A 61 -4.91 -19.31 19.24
CA MET A 61 -5.92 -19.85 18.32
C MET A 61 -6.86 -18.75 17.84
N VAL A 62 -7.29 -17.86 18.74
CA VAL A 62 -8.13 -16.70 18.37
C VAL A 62 -7.37 -15.78 17.41
N MET A 63 -6.09 -15.46 17.68
CA MET A 63 -5.29 -14.60 16.81
C MET A 63 -5.11 -15.20 15.41
N VAL A 64 -4.78 -16.49 15.33
CA VAL A 64 -4.65 -17.20 14.02
C VAL A 64 -5.99 -17.26 13.30
N GLY A 65 -7.09 -17.59 14.01
CA GLY A 65 -8.42 -17.65 13.42
C GLY A 65 -8.89 -16.32 12.86
N VAL A 66 -8.70 -15.24 13.59
CA VAL A 66 -9.05 -13.88 13.16
C VAL A 66 -8.24 -13.46 11.94
N LEU A 67 -6.92 -13.72 11.91
CA LEU A 67 -6.10 -13.43 10.73
C LEU A 67 -6.49 -14.29 9.51
N ALA A 68 -6.76 -15.57 9.71
CA ALA A 68 -7.17 -16.44 8.62
C ALA A 68 -8.52 -15.99 8.02
N LEU A 69 -9.45 -15.57 8.87
CA LEU A 69 -10.73 -15.02 8.46
C LEU A 69 -10.58 -13.71 7.70
N ASP A 70 -9.70 -12.82 8.18
CA ASP A 70 -9.36 -11.56 7.51
C ASP A 70 -8.79 -11.82 6.11
N MET A 71 -7.79 -12.68 5.98
CA MET A 71 -7.21 -13.05 4.68
C MET A 71 -8.22 -13.73 3.74
N TRP A 72 -9.17 -14.49 4.27
CA TRP A 72 -10.24 -15.11 3.48
C TRP A 72 -11.24 -14.08 2.96
N ILE A 73 -11.65 -13.12 3.79
CA ILE A 73 -12.55 -12.05 3.42
C ILE A 73 -11.90 -11.12 2.39
N GLU A 74 -10.61 -10.78 2.57
CA GLU A 74 -9.86 -9.94 1.63
C GLU A 74 -9.83 -10.50 0.20
N ARG A 75 -9.78 -11.82 0.04
CA ARG A 75 -9.86 -12.45 -1.29
C ARG A 75 -11.15 -12.11 -2.03
N LYS A 76 -12.23 -11.82 -1.31
CA LYS A 76 -13.56 -11.59 -1.87
C LYS A 76 -13.95 -10.11 -1.89
N HIS A 77 -13.66 -9.40 -0.82
CA HIS A 77 -13.98 -7.98 -0.65
C HIS A 77 -12.88 -7.29 0.14
N ARG A 78 -12.06 -6.55 -0.57
CA ARG A 78 -11.02 -5.80 0.07
C ARG A 78 -11.54 -4.48 0.62
N SER A 79 -11.35 -4.26 1.92
CA SER A 79 -11.67 -3.01 2.58
C SER A 79 -10.57 -2.65 3.58
N MET A 80 -9.92 -1.51 3.35
CA MET A 80 -8.92 -0.97 4.28
C MET A 80 -9.50 -0.69 5.69
N TRP A 81 -10.80 -0.54 5.82
CA TRP A 81 -11.48 -0.41 7.10
C TRP A 81 -11.52 -1.74 7.84
N LEU A 82 -11.73 -2.83 7.11
CA LEU A 82 -11.75 -4.17 7.68
C LEU A 82 -10.41 -4.49 8.34
N ASP A 83 -9.29 -4.25 7.65
CA ASP A 83 -7.94 -4.42 8.21
C ASP A 83 -7.76 -3.64 9.50
N THR A 84 -8.19 -2.39 9.52
CA THR A 84 -8.06 -1.55 10.71
C THR A 84 -8.85 -2.13 11.88
N VAL A 85 -10.10 -2.59 11.64
CA VAL A 85 -10.94 -3.20 12.66
C VAL A 85 -10.36 -4.52 13.15
N VAL A 86 -9.90 -5.37 12.24
CA VAL A 86 -9.30 -6.67 12.57
C VAL A 86 -8.04 -6.48 13.42
N PHE A 87 -7.14 -5.58 13.03
CA PHE A 87 -5.94 -5.30 13.82
C PHE A 87 -6.26 -4.60 15.14
N MET A 88 -7.31 -3.81 15.23
CA MET A 88 -7.80 -3.33 16.53
C MET A 88 -8.31 -4.47 17.42
N LEU A 89 -9.06 -5.41 16.88
CA LEU A 89 -9.53 -6.58 17.64
C LEU A 89 -8.37 -7.47 18.10
N LEU A 90 -7.35 -7.66 17.26
CA LEU A 90 -6.15 -8.41 17.62
C LEU A 90 -5.31 -7.74 18.72
N CYS A 91 -5.49 -6.44 18.96
CA CYS A 91 -4.85 -5.77 20.11
C CYS A 91 -5.25 -6.39 21.44
N LEU A 92 -6.49 -6.86 21.58
CA LEU A 92 -7.00 -7.41 22.85
C LEU A 92 -6.26 -8.68 23.28
N PRO A 93 -6.17 -9.75 22.45
CA PRO A 93 -5.44 -10.95 22.84
C PRO A 93 -3.92 -10.71 22.97
N VAL A 94 -3.33 -9.84 22.18
CA VAL A 94 -1.90 -9.48 22.34
C VAL A 94 -1.66 -8.77 23.67
N PHE A 95 -2.54 -7.84 24.05
CA PHE A 95 -2.47 -7.16 25.33
C PHE A 95 -2.73 -8.11 26.49
N PHE A 96 -3.65 -9.07 26.35
CA PHE A 96 -3.93 -10.10 27.33
C PHE A 96 -2.68 -10.97 27.58
N VAL A 97 -2.00 -11.45 26.55
CA VAL A 97 -0.74 -12.19 26.66
C VAL A 97 0.34 -11.38 27.40
N TYR A 98 0.43 -10.08 27.09
CA TYR A 98 1.35 -9.18 27.76
C TYR A 98 0.98 -8.99 29.26
N TYR A 99 -0.28 -8.66 29.55
CA TYR A 99 -0.72 -8.31 30.90
C TYR A 99 -0.57 -9.48 31.88
N HIS A 100 -0.85 -10.69 31.45
CA HIS A 100 -0.74 -11.90 32.30
C HIS A 100 0.62 -12.59 32.20
N ALA A 101 1.58 -12.06 31.44
CA ALA A 101 2.90 -12.63 31.22
C ALA A 101 2.85 -14.15 30.94
N LEU A 102 1.90 -14.58 30.09
CA LEU A 102 1.56 -15.99 29.87
C LEU A 102 2.74 -16.85 29.39
N ILE A 103 3.78 -16.22 28.82
CA ILE A 103 5.04 -16.86 28.39
C ILE A 103 6.21 -16.26 29.20
N GLY A 104 5.95 -15.82 30.42
CA GLY A 104 6.95 -15.14 31.24
C GLY A 104 7.48 -13.87 30.54
N SER A 105 8.76 -13.61 30.67
CA SER A 105 9.40 -12.39 30.13
C SER A 105 9.33 -12.25 28.60
N PHE A 106 9.08 -13.34 27.87
CA PHE A 106 8.92 -13.28 26.41
C PHE A 106 7.61 -12.65 25.94
N SER A 107 6.60 -12.53 26.80
CA SER A 107 5.31 -11.92 26.41
C SER A 107 5.45 -10.49 25.94
N VAL A 108 6.43 -9.73 26.43
CA VAL A 108 6.74 -8.37 25.93
C VAL A 108 7.18 -8.35 24.47
N MET A 109 7.80 -9.43 23.97
CA MET A 109 8.23 -9.53 22.58
C MET A 109 7.04 -9.65 21.64
N PHE A 110 5.96 -10.33 22.03
CA PHE A 110 4.73 -10.38 21.24
C PHE A 110 4.16 -8.99 21.02
N LEU A 111 4.11 -8.18 22.07
CA LEU A 111 3.64 -6.81 21.99
C LEU A 111 4.51 -5.97 21.05
N LEU A 112 5.83 -6.11 21.14
CA LEU A 112 6.80 -5.38 20.32
C LEU A 112 6.70 -5.75 18.83
N ILE A 113 6.68 -7.06 18.55
CA ILE A 113 6.55 -7.58 17.18
C ILE A 113 5.24 -7.11 16.56
N TYR A 114 4.15 -7.18 17.31
CA TYR A 114 2.85 -6.74 16.87
C TYR A 114 2.82 -5.22 16.61
N ALA A 115 3.33 -4.42 17.55
CA ALA A 115 3.40 -2.97 17.43
C ALA A 115 4.20 -2.50 16.19
N CYS A 116 5.33 -3.16 15.92
CA CYS A 116 6.11 -2.90 14.70
C CYS A 116 5.36 -3.36 13.44
N GLY A 117 4.76 -4.53 13.46
CA GLY A 117 4.08 -5.10 12.29
C GLY A 117 2.84 -4.33 11.87
N ILE A 118 2.07 -3.80 12.82
CA ILE A 118 0.93 -2.92 12.53
C ILE A 118 1.33 -1.72 11.67
N VAL A 119 2.53 -1.16 11.85
CA VAL A 119 3.01 -0.03 11.05
C VAL A 119 3.08 -0.39 9.57
N PHE A 120 3.47 -1.61 9.26
CA PHE A 120 3.60 -2.09 7.88
C PHE A 120 2.27 -2.52 7.26
N VAL A 121 1.29 -2.95 8.05
CA VAL A 121 -0.02 -3.37 7.53
C VAL A 121 -0.96 -2.18 7.37
N LEU A 122 -1.10 -1.34 8.39
CA LEU A 122 -2.03 -0.22 8.40
C LEU A 122 -1.45 1.09 7.87
N GLY A 123 -0.12 1.13 7.70
CA GLY A 123 0.60 2.37 7.37
C GLY A 123 0.77 3.31 8.56
N ILE A 124 1.48 4.43 8.33
CA ILE A 124 1.86 5.36 9.40
C ILE A 124 0.65 5.97 10.11
N GLY A 125 -0.32 6.50 9.33
CA GLY A 125 -1.40 7.31 9.89
C GLY A 125 -2.31 6.56 10.86
N ARG A 126 -2.67 5.32 10.54
CA ARG A 126 -3.61 4.51 11.34
C ARG A 126 -2.93 3.80 12.51
N SER A 127 -1.70 3.34 12.30
CA SER A 127 -0.94 2.63 13.33
C SER A 127 -0.52 3.53 14.49
N ILE A 128 -0.41 4.85 14.31
CA ILE A 128 -0.06 5.81 15.38
C ILE A 128 -0.99 5.69 16.57
N VAL A 129 -2.31 5.63 16.33
CA VAL A 129 -3.31 5.59 17.40
C VAL A 129 -3.13 4.32 18.24
N ILE A 130 -2.95 3.18 17.58
CA ILE A 130 -2.78 1.88 18.25
C ILE A 130 -1.46 1.84 19.03
N ASN A 131 -0.36 2.27 18.40
CA ASN A 131 0.94 2.28 19.05
C ASN A 131 1.02 3.28 20.21
N LEU A 132 0.30 4.40 20.14
CA LEU A 132 0.18 5.35 21.24
C LEU A 132 -0.58 4.73 22.41
N ALA A 133 -1.66 3.98 22.15
CA ALA A 133 -2.41 3.26 23.16
C ALA A 133 -1.54 2.19 23.85
N TYR A 134 -0.74 1.43 23.09
CA TYR A 134 0.22 0.48 23.66
C TYR A 134 1.31 1.18 24.49
N LEU A 135 1.86 2.28 24.01
CA LEU A 135 2.86 3.04 24.76
C LEU A 135 2.28 3.53 26.11
N LEU A 136 1.05 4.03 26.09
CA LEU A 136 0.35 4.44 27.29
C LEU A 136 0.15 3.27 28.25
N ALA A 137 -0.31 2.11 27.77
CA ALA A 137 -0.51 0.91 28.56
C ALA A 137 0.80 0.38 29.17
N ILE A 138 1.90 0.39 28.41
CA ILE A 138 3.23 0.03 28.89
C ILE A 138 3.70 1.01 29.97
N PHE A 139 3.50 2.31 29.76
CA PHE A 139 3.89 3.32 30.72
C PHE A 139 3.12 3.19 32.03
N ILE A 140 1.79 3.00 31.96
CA ILE A 140 0.95 2.76 33.13
C ILE A 140 1.37 1.48 33.86
N GLY A 141 1.57 0.38 33.13
CA GLY A 141 1.92 -0.92 33.72
C GLY A 141 3.29 -0.93 34.38
N PHE A 142 4.30 -0.27 33.83
CA PHE A 142 5.66 -0.35 34.35
C PHE A 142 6.12 0.86 35.17
N ARG A 143 5.53 2.04 34.98
CA ARG A 143 6.06 3.29 35.57
C ARG A 143 5.10 3.97 36.54
N TRP A 144 3.81 3.95 36.24
CA TRP A 144 2.83 4.74 37.00
C TRP A 144 2.52 4.09 38.36
N ASN A 145 2.45 2.77 38.41
CA ASN A 145 2.09 2.04 39.62
C ASN A 145 3.27 1.16 40.08
N ALA A 146 3.90 1.53 41.20
CA ALA A 146 5.03 0.79 41.74
C ALA A 146 4.64 -0.64 42.15
N ASP A 147 3.39 -0.84 42.59
CA ASP A 147 2.82 -2.12 43.00
C ASP A 147 2.05 -2.82 41.88
N SER A 148 2.34 -2.47 40.63
CA SER A 148 1.69 -3.10 39.47
C SER A 148 2.03 -4.58 39.38
N PRO A 149 1.02 -5.48 39.25
CA PRO A 149 1.26 -6.91 39.08
C PRO A 149 2.11 -7.19 37.83
N VAL A 150 2.02 -6.36 36.81
CA VAL A 150 2.84 -6.45 35.59
C VAL A 150 4.33 -6.26 35.91
N ARG A 151 4.67 -5.33 36.80
CA ARG A 151 6.07 -5.07 37.18
C ARG A 151 6.67 -6.26 37.97
N GLU A 152 5.90 -6.87 38.83
CA GLU A 152 6.33 -8.07 39.57
C GLU A 152 6.57 -9.26 38.62
N LEU A 153 5.66 -9.48 37.66
CA LEU A 153 5.75 -10.58 36.69
C LEU A 153 6.97 -10.50 35.79
N TYR A 154 7.36 -9.28 35.35
CA TYR A 154 8.48 -9.11 34.43
C TYR A 154 9.83 -8.81 35.10
N GLY A 155 9.82 -8.43 36.37
CA GLY A 155 10.99 -8.01 37.09
C GLY A 155 11.47 -6.59 36.76
N GLU A 156 12.25 -6.04 37.68
CA GLU A 156 12.65 -4.63 37.66
C GLU A 156 13.49 -4.23 36.41
N ASN A 157 14.37 -5.12 35.99
CA ASN A 157 15.25 -4.87 34.83
C ASN A 157 14.45 -4.68 33.52
N ILE A 158 13.43 -5.49 33.27
CA ILE A 158 12.57 -5.39 32.10
C ILE A 158 11.66 -4.18 32.23
N ALA A 159 11.04 -3.98 33.39
CA ALA A 159 10.17 -2.84 33.65
C ALA A 159 10.85 -1.49 33.40
N LEU A 160 12.15 -1.39 33.72
CA LEU A 160 12.92 -0.16 33.50
C LEU A 160 13.31 0.07 32.03
N ARG A 161 13.72 -0.99 31.33
CA ARG A 161 14.35 -0.90 30.01
C ARG A 161 13.36 -1.05 28.84
N PHE A 162 12.33 -1.87 29.00
CA PHE A 162 11.40 -2.20 27.92
C PHE A 162 10.64 -0.99 27.33
N PRO A 163 10.15 0.00 28.12
CA PRO A 163 9.48 1.16 27.54
C PRO A 163 10.37 1.95 26.57
N TYR A 164 11.67 2.08 26.87
CA TYR A 164 12.62 2.75 25.99
C TYR A 164 12.89 1.94 24.72
N LEU A 165 13.09 0.62 24.88
CA LEU A 165 13.27 -0.29 23.76
C LEU A 165 12.06 -0.30 22.84
N PHE A 166 10.85 -0.29 23.41
CA PHE A 166 9.60 -0.21 22.64
C PHE A 166 9.54 1.07 21.80
N VAL A 167 9.80 2.24 22.39
CA VAL A 167 9.82 3.52 21.68
C VAL A 167 10.85 3.50 20.55
N CYS A 168 12.08 3.06 20.81
CA CYS A 168 13.13 2.99 19.80
C CYS A 168 12.76 2.09 18.61
N MET A 169 12.23 0.89 18.89
CA MET A 169 11.86 -0.07 17.86
C MET A 169 10.66 0.42 17.03
N VAL A 170 9.66 1.00 17.67
CA VAL A 170 8.51 1.57 16.95
C VAL A 170 8.92 2.77 16.11
N LEU A 171 9.77 3.65 16.61
CA LEU A 171 10.31 4.77 15.81
C LEU A 171 11.13 4.28 14.61
N MET A 172 11.92 3.21 14.79
CA MET A 172 12.64 2.59 13.69
C MET A 172 11.67 2.01 12.64
N ALA A 173 10.60 1.33 13.06
CA ALA A 173 9.57 0.83 12.15
C ALA A 173 8.88 1.97 11.37
N TYR A 174 8.55 3.08 12.02
CA TYR A 174 8.00 4.27 11.36
C TYR A 174 8.97 4.91 10.37
N SER A 175 10.26 5.00 10.72
CA SER A 175 11.30 5.53 9.83
C SER A 175 11.44 4.67 8.58
N LEU A 176 11.46 3.34 8.74
CA LEU A 176 11.53 2.40 7.63
C LEU A 176 10.29 2.51 6.73
N MET A 177 9.09 2.51 7.35
CA MET A 177 7.83 2.64 6.61
C MET A 177 7.74 3.97 5.85
N TYR A 178 8.19 5.08 6.45
CA TYR A 178 8.28 6.38 5.78
C TYR A 178 9.16 6.31 4.53
N THR A 179 10.31 5.63 4.63
CA THR A 179 11.24 5.46 3.50
C THR A 179 10.59 4.62 2.39
N ILE A 180 9.91 3.53 2.73
CA ILE A 180 9.17 2.68 1.79
C ILE A 180 8.07 3.48 1.09
N GLN A 181 7.22 4.19 1.83
CA GLN A 181 6.14 5.01 1.25
C GLN A 181 6.69 6.10 0.33
N ARG A 182 7.77 6.76 0.73
CA ARG A 182 8.44 7.76 -0.12
C ARG A 182 8.97 7.16 -1.42
N TYR A 183 9.58 5.98 -1.35
CA TYR A 183 10.07 5.27 -2.54
C TYR A 183 8.92 4.93 -3.50
N TRP A 184 7.83 4.37 -3.01
CA TRP A 184 6.66 4.01 -3.81
C TRP A 184 5.98 5.21 -4.44
N MET A 185 5.82 6.31 -3.72
CA MET A 185 5.28 7.55 -4.28
C MET A 185 6.16 8.10 -5.41
N ASN A 186 7.47 8.08 -5.25
CA ASN A 186 8.39 8.52 -6.30
C ASN A 186 8.32 7.59 -7.53
N LYS A 187 8.22 6.28 -7.32
CA LYS A 187 8.07 5.30 -8.40
C LYS A 187 6.78 5.56 -9.17
N ARG A 188 5.64 5.69 -8.50
CA ARG A 188 4.34 5.99 -9.14
C ARG A 188 4.38 7.28 -9.96
N ARG A 189 4.96 8.35 -9.41
CA ARG A 189 5.10 9.61 -10.17
C ARG A 189 5.92 9.43 -11.45
N ARG A 190 7.01 8.66 -11.39
CA ARG A 190 7.82 8.36 -12.58
C ARG A 190 7.05 7.54 -13.62
N THR A 191 6.31 6.52 -13.19
CA THR A 191 5.47 5.71 -14.09
C THR A 191 4.42 6.56 -14.78
N GLN A 192 3.70 7.41 -14.06
CA GLN A 192 2.71 8.33 -14.64
C GLN A 192 3.31 9.32 -15.65
N ILE A 193 4.53 9.82 -15.39
CA ILE A 193 5.23 10.69 -16.34
C ILE A 193 5.61 9.91 -17.62
N LEU A 194 6.08 8.67 -17.46
CA LEU A 194 6.42 7.81 -18.60
C LEU A 194 5.19 7.45 -19.43
N GLU A 195 4.08 7.08 -18.79
CA GLU A 195 2.82 6.79 -19.47
C GLU A 195 2.31 7.99 -20.29
N ARG A 196 2.38 9.19 -19.72
CA ARG A 196 2.02 10.42 -20.46
C ARG A 196 2.94 10.65 -21.66
N ARG A 197 4.26 10.49 -21.49
CA ARG A 197 5.21 10.63 -22.61
C ARG A 197 4.94 9.61 -23.72
N ILE A 198 4.67 8.37 -23.36
CA ILE A 198 4.32 7.32 -24.36
C ILE A 198 3.04 7.69 -25.10
N ALA A 199 2.03 8.21 -24.40
CA ALA A 199 0.79 8.66 -25.04
C ALA A 199 1.04 9.85 -25.99
N ASP A 200 1.84 10.83 -25.55
CA ASP A 200 2.21 11.99 -26.37
C ASP A 200 3.01 11.58 -27.62
N GLU A 201 3.99 10.67 -27.46
CA GLU A 201 4.80 10.16 -28.58
C GLU A 201 3.94 9.35 -29.57
N ARG A 202 2.99 8.54 -29.11
CA ARG A 202 2.05 7.83 -29.99
C ARG A 202 1.22 8.80 -30.78
N GLN A 203 0.65 9.82 -30.16
CA GLN A 203 -0.14 10.84 -30.84
C GLN A 203 0.69 11.59 -31.90
N GLN A 204 1.96 11.87 -31.62
CA GLN A 204 2.87 12.47 -32.59
C GLN A 204 3.14 11.55 -33.78
N LEU A 205 3.38 10.25 -33.52
CA LEU A 205 3.59 9.25 -34.56
C LEU A 205 2.35 9.13 -35.46
N ASP A 206 1.16 9.07 -34.88
CA ASP A 206 -0.10 9.03 -35.65
C ASP A 206 -0.25 10.27 -36.55
N THR A 207 0.04 11.45 -36.00
CA THR A 207 0.00 12.70 -36.73
C THR A 207 1.02 12.73 -37.88
N ILE A 208 2.24 12.22 -37.64
CA ILE A 208 3.27 12.14 -38.69
C ILE A 208 2.88 11.12 -39.76
N SER A 209 2.33 9.98 -39.35
CA SER A 209 1.88 8.94 -40.28
C SER A 209 0.83 9.49 -41.26
N VAL A 210 -0.18 10.20 -40.75
CA VAL A 210 -1.21 10.83 -41.60
C VAL A 210 -0.60 11.86 -42.54
N LYS A 211 0.33 12.72 -42.07
CA LYS A 211 1.00 13.70 -42.91
C LYS A 211 1.85 13.07 -44.01
N VAL A 212 2.53 11.95 -43.72
CA VAL A 212 3.32 11.21 -44.70
C VAL A 212 2.42 10.60 -45.75
N MET A 213 1.28 9.99 -45.35
CA MET A 213 0.29 9.46 -46.30
C MET A 213 -0.26 10.56 -47.21
N ASP A 214 -0.68 11.68 -46.65
CA ASP A 214 -1.18 12.83 -47.40
C ASP A 214 -0.14 13.35 -48.39
N SER A 215 1.12 13.46 -47.97
CA SER A 215 2.22 13.85 -48.85
C SER A 215 2.48 12.85 -49.99
N MET A 216 2.30 11.55 -49.72
CA MET A 216 2.44 10.50 -50.75
C MET A 216 1.30 10.58 -51.78
N VAL A 217 0.05 10.77 -51.34
CA VAL A 217 -1.12 10.94 -52.21
C VAL A 217 -0.93 12.17 -53.11
N HIS A 218 -0.49 13.27 -52.51
CA HIS A 218 -0.21 14.49 -53.30
C HIS A 218 0.92 14.30 -54.33
N ALA A 219 1.99 13.59 -53.94
CA ALA A 219 3.09 13.26 -54.84
C ALA A 219 2.66 12.35 -56.01
N LEU A 220 1.72 11.42 -55.77
CA LEU A 220 1.13 10.57 -56.81
C LEU A 220 0.23 11.39 -57.74
N GLY A 221 -0.60 12.26 -57.22
CA GLY A 221 -1.48 13.14 -57.98
C GLY A 221 -0.74 14.06 -58.92
N THR A 222 0.48 14.48 -58.57
CA THR A 222 1.33 15.27 -59.50
C THR A 222 1.85 14.48 -60.69
N LYS A 223 1.90 13.13 -60.60
CA LYS A 223 2.35 12.27 -61.72
C LYS A 223 1.20 11.80 -62.62
N ILE A 224 0.02 11.61 -62.09
CA ILE A 224 -1.15 11.08 -62.79
C ILE A 224 -2.33 12.02 -62.52
N PRO A 225 -2.68 12.91 -63.45
CA PRO A 225 -3.78 13.85 -63.25
C PRO A 225 -5.13 13.14 -63.02
N GLY A 226 -5.82 13.52 -61.96
CA GLY A 226 -7.12 12.97 -61.55
C GLY A 226 -7.07 11.84 -60.52
N GLU A 227 -5.93 11.22 -60.23
CA GLU A 227 -5.85 10.18 -59.21
C GLU A 227 -5.91 10.75 -57.78
N GLU A 228 -5.41 11.98 -57.54
CA GLU A 228 -5.50 12.63 -56.25
C GLU A 228 -6.96 12.78 -55.75
N GLU A 229 -7.85 13.26 -56.67
CA GLU A 229 -9.28 13.37 -56.34
C GLU A 229 -9.92 12.00 -56.11
N HIS A 230 -9.47 10.97 -56.81
CA HIS A 230 -9.97 9.61 -56.62
C HIS A 230 -9.58 9.05 -55.23
N TYR A 231 -8.32 9.14 -54.81
CA TYR A 231 -7.85 8.65 -53.50
C TYR A 231 -8.51 9.41 -52.34
N LEU A 232 -8.61 10.75 -52.45
CA LEU A 232 -9.31 11.55 -51.46
C LEU A 232 -10.80 11.18 -51.38
N GLY A 233 -11.46 10.96 -52.50
CA GLY A 233 -12.85 10.52 -52.54
C GLY A 233 -13.06 9.15 -51.87
N VAL A 234 -12.16 8.19 -52.12
CA VAL A 234 -12.21 6.87 -51.49
C VAL A 234 -12.00 6.97 -49.97
N ALA A 235 -11.06 7.79 -49.53
CA ALA A 235 -10.79 8.00 -48.12
C ALA A 235 -11.97 8.65 -47.37
N GLU A 236 -12.58 9.70 -47.96
CA GLU A 236 -13.78 10.33 -47.38
C GLU A 236 -14.96 9.35 -47.31
N PHE A 237 -15.15 8.54 -48.35
CA PHE A 237 -16.20 7.55 -48.42
C PHE A 237 -16.01 6.46 -47.36
N ALA A 238 -14.76 5.97 -47.17
CA ALA A 238 -14.42 5.02 -46.12
C ALA A 238 -14.72 5.57 -44.70
N ARG A 239 -14.37 6.84 -44.46
CA ARG A 239 -14.69 7.54 -43.22
C ARG A 239 -16.19 7.66 -42.98
N GLU A 240 -16.95 7.99 -44.04
CA GLU A 240 -18.40 8.16 -43.93
C GLU A 240 -19.10 6.82 -43.60
N ILE A 241 -18.63 5.72 -44.20
CA ILE A 241 -19.09 4.37 -43.85
C ILE A 241 -18.81 4.06 -42.37
N ALA A 242 -17.58 4.28 -41.91
CA ALA A 242 -17.20 4.03 -40.53
C ALA A 242 -18.06 4.84 -39.54
N LEU A 243 -18.36 6.10 -39.88
CA LEU A 243 -19.21 6.97 -39.07
C LEU A 243 -20.67 6.47 -39.03
N ARG A 244 -21.19 5.96 -40.13
CA ARG A 244 -22.56 5.38 -40.23
C ARG A 244 -22.68 4.04 -39.45
N GLU A 245 -21.60 3.26 -39.41
CA GLU A 245 -21.51 2.02 -38.60
C GLU A 245 -21.34 2.30 -37.13
N GLY A 246 -21.26 3.57 -36.69
CA GLY A 246 -21.16 3.95 -35.29
C GLY A 246 -19.77 3.74 -34.67
N MET A 247 -18.74 3.71 -35.51
CA MET A 247 -17.35 3.62 -35.06
C MET A 247 -16.93 4.90 -34.35
N ASP A 248 -15.95 4.76 -33.43
CA ASP A 248 -15.40 5.90 -32.70
C ASP A 248 -14.54 6.81 -33.60
N GLU A 249 -14.16 7.97 -33.07
CA GLU A 249 -13.43 8.98 -33.82
C GLU A 249 -12.06 8.45 -34.32
N GLN A 250 -11.40 7.60 -33.55
CA GLN A 250 -10.13 6.98 -33.90
C GLN A 250 -10.32 5.97 -35.08
N GLN A 251 -11.32 5.13 -34.96
CA GLN A 251 -11.65 4.15 -36.00
C GLN A 251 -12.07 4.84 -37.35
N CYS A 252 -12.77 5.98 -37.27
CA CYS A 252 -13.08 6.78 -38.44
C CYS A 252 -11.83 7.38 -39.08
N ALA A 253 -10.86 7.82 -38.26
CA ALA A 253 -9.57 8.32 -38.75
C ALA A 253 -8.71 7.21 -39.38
N ASP A 254 -8.73 6.02 -38.79
CA ASP A 254 -8.06 4.84 -39.33
C ASP A 254 -8.67 4.39 -40.67
N ALA A 255 -10.00 4.41 -40.77
CA ALA A 255 -10.71 4.12 -42.02
C ALA A 255 -10.37 5.14 -43.14
N TYR A 256 -10.29 6.43 -42.79
CA TYR A 256 -9.83 7.47 -43.73
C TYR A 256 -8.39 7.21 -44.20
N SER A 257 -7.49 6.92 -43.25
CA SER A 257 -6.08 6.63 -43.56
C SER A 257 -5.91 5.37 -44.42
N ALA A 258 -6.74 4.34 -44.19
CA ALA A 258 -6.77 3.13 -45.01
C ALA A 258 -7.30 3.40 -46.44
N GLY A 259 -8.24 4.32 -46.59
CA GLY A 259 -8.78 4.72 -47.89
C GLY A 259 -7.82 5.58 -48.75
N LEU A 260 -6.79 6.16 -48.12
CA LEU A 260 -5.73 6.91 -48.79
C LEU A 260 -4.65 6.00 -49.40
N LEU A 261 -4.54 4.75 -48.94
CA LEU A 261 -3.56 3.75 -49.40
C LEU A 261 -4.11 2.92 -50.57
#